data_6867a7e5f57ae80028706be5d3fef5a6
#
_entry.id   6867a7e5f57ae80028706be5d3fef5a6
#
_cell.length_a   1.000
_cell.length_b   1.000
_cell.length_c   1.000
_cell.angle_alpha   90.00
_cell.angle_beta   90.00
_cell.angle_gamma   90.00
#
_symmetry.space_group_name_H-M   'P 1'
#
loop_
_entity.id
_entity.type
_entity.pdbx_description
1 polymer ?
#
loop_
_entity_poly.entity_id
_entity_poly.type
_entity_poly.pdbx_seq_one_letter_code
_entity_poly.pdbx_strand_id
1 'polypeptide(L)'
;MANTLFKKSYLHKELKEIQFQDLWNSYGIFTTMRVIGKPFKILFFKNHIENFAKSLKAYNINKKNIKKNILTLIKLHLNKKITYNHLFRIAVNNKIISISLRKKIKIKKNFNLKLINY
;
A
#
# COMPACT_ATOMS: atom_id res chain seq x y z
N MET A 1 -17.07 6.31 7.41
CA MET A 1 -17.21 5.23 7.21
C MET A 1 -16.23 4.64 6.56
N ALA A 2 -15.89 3.80 6.98
CA ALA A 2 -14.76 3.32 6.53
C ALA A 2 -14.93 2.50 5.37
N ASN A 3 -14.22 2.82 4.36
CA ASN A 3 -14.11 1.98 3.22
C ASN A 3 -12.86 1.15 3.34
N THR A 4 -12.29 1.11 4.51
CA THR A 4 -11.04 0.40 4.75
C THR A 4 -11.34 -1.04 5.10
N LEU A 5 -10.75 -1.99 4.37
CA LEU A 5 -10.91 -3.39 4.66
C LEU A 5 -9.92 -3.84 5.73
N PHE A 6 -8.74 -3.29 5.73
CA PHE A 6 -7.79 -3.58 6.80
C PHE A 6 -6.73 -2.49 6.92
N LYS A 7 -6.16 -2.41 8.10
CA LYS A 7 -5.03 -1.55 8.41
C LYS A 7 -4.14 -2.37 9.33
N LYS A 8 -2.91 -2.56 8.93
CA LYS A 8 -1.98 -3.37 9.72
C LYS A 8 -0.61 -2.74 9.72
N SER A 9 0.10 -2.88 10.81
CA SER A 9 1.49 -2.42 10.90
C SER A 9 2.37 -3.56 11.38
N TYR A 10 3.60 -3.59 10.89
CA TYR A 10 4.54 -4.63 11.19
C TYR A 10 5.92 -4.04 11.45
N LEU A 11 6.64 -4.65 12.36
CA LEU A 11 8.05 -4.33 12.50
C LEU A 11 8.77 -5.00 11.34
N HIS A 12 9.76 -4.35 10.77
CA HIS A 12 10.51 -4.92 9.66
C HIS A 12 11.14 -6.25 10.01
N LYS A 13 11.69 -6.30 11.20
CA LYS A 13 12.36 -7.48 11.64
C LYS A 13 11.32 -8.53 11.92
N GLU A 14 11.43 -9.64 11.28
CA GLU A 14 10.54 -10.78 11.47
C GLU A 14 9.07 -10.53 11.11
N LEU A 15 8.77 -9.39 10.52
CA LEU A 15 7.40 -9.01 10.18
C LEU A 15 6.42 -9.24 11.33
N LYS A 16 6.80 -8.82 12.51
CA LYS A 16 5.96 -8.97 13.67
C LYS A 16 4.86 -7.91 13.65
N GLU A 17 3.62 -8.36 13.72
CA GLU A 17 2.49 -7.42 13.73
C GLU A 17 2.43 -6.63 15.02
N ILE A 18 2.17 -5.34 14.90
CA ILE A 18 2.03 -4.44 16.04
C ILE A 18 0.77 -3.63 15.85
N GLN A 19 0.43 -2.82 16.82
CA GLN A 19 -0.73 -1.95 16.71
C GLN A 19 -0.54 -1.00 15.53
N PHE A 20 -1.60 -0.80 14.74
CA PHE A 20 -1.50 0.02 13.53
C PHE A 20 -1.02 1.43 13.82
N GLN A 21 -0.08 1.88 13.02
CA GLN A 21 0.42 3.24 13.08
C GLN A 21 0.33 3.85 11.69
N ASP A 22 -0.40 4.96 11.61
CA ASP A 22 -0.50 5.69 10.37
C ASP A 22 0.72 6.58 10.29
N LEU A 23 1.53 6.37 9.30
CA LEU A 23 2.80 7.09 9.19
C LEU A 23 2.70 8.43 8.48
N TRP A 24 1.48 8.97 8.35
CA TRP A 24 1.28 10.24 7.66
C TRP A 24 2.10 11.38 8.21
N ASN A 25 2.17 11.48 9.50
CA ASN A 25 2.87 12.58 10.15
C ASN A 25 4.28 12.21 10.59
N SER A 26 4.77 11.07 10.13
CA SER A 26 6.08 10.61 10.49
C SER A 26 6.99 10.63 9.29
N TYR A 27 8.27 10.64 9.54
CA TYR A 27 9.24 10.53 8.48
C TYR A 27 9.12 9.14 7.86
N GLY A 28 8.83 9.08 6.62
CA GLY A 28 8.66 7.80 5.94
C GLY A 28 8.31 7.99 4.48
N ILE A 29 8.23 6.88 3.78
CA ILE A 29 7.92 6.87 2.35
C ILE A 29 6.69 6.02 2.15
N PHE A 30 5.80 6.44 1.27
CA PHE A 30 4.63 5.62 0.99
C PHE A 30 4.34 5.53 -0.50
N THR A 31 3.58 4.53 -0.88
CA THR A 31 3.10 4.39 -2.24
C THR A 31 1.69 3.81 -2.18
N THR A 32 0.86 4.15 -3.15
CA THR A 32 -0.49 3.62 -3.25
C THR A 32 -0.64 2.94 -4.60
N MET A 33 -1.14 1.72 -4.59
CA MET A 33 -1.29 0.94 -5.81
C MET A 33 -2.73 0.50 -5.96
N ARG A 34 -3.17 0.37 -7.19
CA ARG A 34 -4.53 -0.07 -7.46
C ARG A 34 -4.59 -1.58 -7.58
N VAL A 35 -5.56 -2.19 -6.89
CA VAL A 35 -5.78 -3.63 -6.93
C VAL A 35 -7.13 -3.86 -7.59
N ILE A 36 -7.16 -4.65 -8.66
CA ILE A 36 -8.40 -4.89 -9.39
C ILE A 36 -8.58 -6.35 -9.76
N GLY A 37 -9.81 -6.73 -9.93
CA GLY A 37 -10.17 -8.00 -10.56
C GLY A 37 -10.18 -9.21 -9.65
N LYS A 38 -10.42 -10.35 -10.30
CA LYS A 38 -10.47 -11.64 -9.65
C LYS A 38 -9.96 -12.67 -10.67
N PRO A 39 -8.84 -13.30 -10.43
CA PRO A 39 -7.93 -13.07 -9.32
C PRO A 39 -7.31 -11.69 -9.42
N PHE A 40 -6.91 -11.15 -8.30
CA PHE A 40 -6.49 -9.76 -8.27
C PHE A 40 -5.22 -9.50 -9.07
N LYS A 41 -5.12 -8.26 -9.55
CA LYS A 41 -3.92 -7.76 -10.17
C LYS A 41 -3.61 -6.45 -9.50
N ILE A 42 -2.34 -6.20 -9.27
CA ILE A 42 -1.89 -4.91 -8.76
C ILE A 42 -1.28 -4.17 -9.94
N LEU A 43 -1.91 -3.06 -10.32
CA LEU A 43 -1.49 -2.34 -11.51
C LEU A 43 -0.11 -1.71 -11.34
N PHE A 44 0.73 -1.88 -12.32
CA PHE A 44 2.07 -1.30 -12.34
C PHE A 44 2.91 -1.67 -11.11
N PHE A 45 2.68 -2.87 -10.59
CA PHE A 45 3.35 -3.30 -9.37
C PHE A 45 4.86 -3.16 -9.44
N LYS A 46 5.46 -3.66 -10.50
CA LYS A 46 6.91 -3.60 -10.63
C LYS A 46 7.42 -2.18 -10.60
N ASN A 47 6.75 -1.29 -11.32
CA ASN A 47 7.15 0.12 -11.37
C ASN A 47 7.03 0.79 -10.01
N HIS A 48 5.91 0.51 -9.31
CA HIS A 48 5.70 1.08 -7.99
C HIS A 48 6.77 0.60 -7.02
N ILE A 49 7.08 -0.68 -7.03
CA ILE A 49 8.06 -1.22 -6.10
C ILE A 49 9.47 -0.72 -6.39
N GLU A 50 9.82 -0.61 -7.66
CA GLU A 50 11.14 -0.10 -8.02
C GLU A 50 11.29 1.36 -7.60
N ASN A 51 10.27 2.18 -7.84
CA ASN A 51 10.31 3.58 -7.44
C ASN A 51 10.31 3.72 -5.93
N PHE A 52 9.56 2.87 -5.25
CA PHE A 52 9.50 2.87 -3.81
C PHE A 52 10.88 2.56 -3.21
N ALA A 53 11.55 1.55 -3.75
CA ALA A 53 12.87 1.18 -3.30
C ALA A 53 13.89 2.31 -3.51
N LYS A 54 13.78 3.00 -4.65
CA LYS A 54 14.64 4.14 -4.91
C LYS A 54 14.41 5.26 -3.91
N SER A 55 13.15 5.52 -3.57
CA SER A 55 12.82 6.55 -2.60
C SER A 55 13.34 6.20 -1.21
N LEU A 56 13.24 4.94 -0.82
CA LEU A 56 13.75 4.51 0.46
C LEU A 56 15.25 4.75 0.54
N LYS A 57 15.97 4.42 -0.53
CA LYS A 57 17.40 4.61 -0.57
C LYS A 57 17.74 6.09 -0.52
N ALA A 58 17.03 6.92 -1.26
CA ALA A 58 17.29 8.35 -1.30
C ALA A 58 17.09 9.02 0.05
N TYR A 59 16.19 8.46 0.88
CA TYR A 59 15.92 9.01 2.20
C TYR A 59 16.66 8.25 3.30
N ASN A 60 17.65 7.46 2.92
CA ASN A 60 18.47 6.69 3.86
C ASN A 60 17.69 5.71 4.72
N ILE A 61 16.62 5.18 4.20
CA ILE A 61 15.91 4.13 4.87
C ILE A 61 16.39 2.82 4.29
N ASN A 62 17.28 2.16 5.03
CA ASN A 62 17.87 0.94 4.54
C ASN A 62 16.95 -0.24 4.82
N LYS A 63 16.38 -0.79 3.76
CA LYS A 63 15.50 -1.92 3.91
C LYS A 63 15.92 -3.04 3.01
N LYS A 64 16.74 -3.92 3.54
CA LYS A 64 17.04 -5.14 2.85
C LYS A 64 15.74 -5.86 2.76
N ASN A 65 15.50 -6.61 1.80
CA ASN A 65 14.33 -7.46 1.69
C ASN A 65 12.97 -6.75 1.71
N ILE A 66 12.92 -5.46 1.45
CA ILE A 66 11.65 -4.76 1.47
C ILE A 66 10.69 -5.35 0.43
N LYS A 67 11.18 -5.69 -0.74
CA LYS A 67 10.35 -6.27 -1.78
C LYS A 67 9.78 -7.61 -1.34
N LYS A 68 10.61 -8.42 -0.72
CA LYS A 68 10.20 -9.73 -0.23
C LYS A 68 9.14 -9.59 0.85
N ASN A 69 9.33 -8.64 1.75
CA ASN A 69 8.37 -8.39 2.82
C ASN A 69 7.03 -7.92 2.29
N ILE A 70 7.06 -7.04 1.30
CA ILE A 70 5.83 -6.57 0.68
C ILE A 70 5.10 -7.73 0.00
N LEU A 71 5.82 -8.58 -0.72
CA LEU A 71 5.20 -9.73 -1.38
C LEU A 71 4.58 -10.68 -0.36
N THR A 72 5.25 -10.87 0.76
CA THR A 72 4.73 -11.72 1.84
C THR A 72 3.41 -11.14 2.38
N LEU A 73 3.38 -9.84 2.61
CA LEU A 73 2.18 -9.20 3.13
C LEU A 73 1.03 -9.23 2.13
N ILE A 74 1.32 -9.08 0.86
CA ILE A 74 0.31 -9.20 -0.18
C ILE A 74 -0.29 -10.60 -0.18
N LYS A 75 0.53 -11.63 -0.13
CA LYS A 75 0.04 -13.00 -0.11
C LYS A 75 -0.78 -13.28 1.13
N LEU A 76 -0.43 -12.65 2.23
CA LEU A 76 -1.10 -12.88 3.48
C LEU A 76 -2.48 -12.21 3.53
N HIS A 77 -2.62 -11.06 2.93
CA HIS A 77 -3.81 -10.24 3.10
C HIS A 77 -4.72 -10.12 1.89
N LEU A 78 -4.24 -10.37 0.70
CA LEU A 78 -5.08 -10.31 -0.49
C LEU A 78 -5.48 -11.72 -0.93
N ASN A 79 -6.76 -11.86 -1.24
CA ASN A 79 -7.33 -13.16 -1.53
C ASN A 79 -7.70 -13.28 -3.02
N LYS A 80 -7.22 -14.30 -3.69
CA LYS A 80 -7.50 -14.50 -5.10
C LYS A 80 -8.96 -14.79 -5.40
N LYS A 81 -9.74 -15.14 -4.39
CA LYS A 81 -11.15 -15.44 -4.56
C LYS A 81 -12.06 -14.25 -4.42
N ILE A 82 -11.51 -13.11 -4.11
CA ILE A 82 -12.29 -11.87 -3.93
C ILE A 82 -12.07 -10.98 -5.14
N THR A 83 -13.13 -10.31 -5.58
CA THR A 83 -13.02 -9.32 -6.63
C THR A 83 -12.66 -7.99 -6.01
N TYR A 84 -11.58 -7.38 -6.50
CA TYR A 84 -11.12 -6.13 -5.93
C TYR A 84 -11.36 -4.93 -6.85
N ASN A 85 -11.58 -3.79 -6.27
CA ASN A 85 -11.48 -2.49 -6.91
C ASN A 85 -11.08 -1.56 -5.78
N HIS A 86 -9.84 -1.71 -5.36
CA HIS A 86 -9.36 -1.14 -4.12
C HIS A 86 -8.04 -0.43 -4.29
N LEU A 87 -7.66 0.34 -3.30
CA LEU A 87 -6.36 0.97 -3.24
C LEU A 87 -5.58 0.35 -2.10
N PHE A 88 -4.36 -0.08 -2.40
CA PHE A 88 -3.48 -0.71 -1.43
C PHE A 88 -2.35 0.28 -1.16
N ARG A 89 -2.23 0.71 0.07
CA ARG A 89 -1.22 1.69 0.46
C ARG A 89 -0.17 1.02 1.33
N ILE A 90 1.08 1.31 1.04
CA ILE A 90 2.20 0.83 1.83
C ILE A 90 2.96 2.05 2.29
N ALA A 91 3.23 2.15 3.59
CA ALA A 91 4.04 3.21 4.15
C ALA A 91 5.15 2.58 4.97
N VAL A 92 6.35 3.09 4.84
CA VAL A 92 7.53 2.49 5.47
C VAL A 92 8.39 3.57 6.12
N ASN A 93 8.83 3.31 7.32
CA ASN A 93 9.88 4.13 7.93
C ASN A 93 11.00 3.18 8.38
N ASN A 94 11.91 3.65 9.21
CA ASN A 94 13.06 2.82 9.61
C ASN A 94 12.71 1.56 10.38
N LYS A 95 11.56 1.52 11.01
CA LYS A 95 11.19 0.39 11.88
C LYS A 95 9.93 -0.33 11.46
N ILE A 96 9.03 0.36 10.78
CA ILE A 96 7.66 -0.11 10.59
C ILE A 96 7.25 -0.12 9.14
N ILE A 97 6.48 -1.15 8.76
CA ILE A 97 5.77 -1.19 7.49
C ILE A 97 4.30 -1.16 7.85
N SER A 98 3.58 -0.17 7.36
CA SER A 98 2.14 -0.09 7.54
C SER A 98 1.44 -0.28 6.22
N ILE A 99 0.43 -1.13 6.20
CA ILE A 99 -0.34 -1.37 4.99
C ILE A 99 -1.81 -1.13 5.27
N SER A 100 -2.51 -0.71 4.26
CA SER A 100 -3.95 -0.57 4.35
C SER A 100 -4.59 -0.84 3.00
N LEU A 101 -5.80 -1.34 3.02
CA LEU A 101 -6.57 -1.57 1.80
C LEU A 101 -7.92 -0.91 1.98
N ARG A 102 -8.28 -0.05 1.05
CA ARG A 102 -9.57 0.62 1.10
C ARG A 102 -10.24 0.57 -0.25
N LYS A 103 -11.55 0.66 -0.24
CA LYS A 103 -12.32 0.63 -1.45
C LYS A 103 -12.06 1.89 -2.25
N LYS A 104 -11.95 1.76 -3.56
CA LYS A 104 -11.80 2.93 -4.39
C LYS A 104 -13.15 3.59 -4.54
N ILE A 105 -13.23 4.87 -4.23
CA ILE A 105 -14.48 5.60 -4.29
C ILE A 105 -14.73 6.10 -5.69
N LYS A 106 -15.93 5.86 -6.21
CA LYS A 106 -16.29 6.36 -7.50
C LYS A 106 -16.68 7.80 -7.40
N ILE A 107 -16.20 8.62 -8.30
CA ILE A 107 -16.59 9.99 -8.36
C ILE A 107 -17.81 10.10 -9.22
N LYS A 108 -18.83 10.80 -8.73
CA LYS A 108 -20.05 10.93 -9.47
C LYS A 108 -19.84 11.82 -10.65
N LYS A 109 -20.62 11.54 -11.70
CA LYS A 109 -20.47 12.19 -12.88
C LYS A 109 -20.55 13.65 -12.83
N ASN A 110 -21.43 14.18 -12.15
CA ASN A 110 -21.60 15.58 -12.12
C ASN A 110 -20.59 16.28 -11.27
N PHE A 111 -19.68 15.60 -10.73
CA PHE A 111 -18.85 16.09 -9.85
C PHE A 111 -17.76 16.59 -10.46
N ASN A 112 -17.50 17.19 -11.02
CA ASN A 112 -16.63 17.66 -11.61
C ASN A 112 -15.61 17.23 -12.25
N LEU A 113 -15.77 17.15 -12.98
CA LEU A 113 -14.97 16.66 -13.86
C LEU A 113 -13.70 17.20 -13.96
N LYS A 114 -13.50 18.41 -13.67
CA LYS A 114 -12.27 18.98 -13.78
C LYS A 114 -11.33 18.43 -12.86
N LEU A 115 -11.79 17.87 -11.83
CA LEU A 115 -10.94 17.42 -10.85
C LEU A 115 -10.23 16.22 -11.22
N ILE A 116 -10.62 15.64 -12.26
CA ILE A 116 -10.07 14.43 -12.50
C ILE A 116 -9.02 14.42 -13.41
N ASN A 117 -8.54 15.50 -13.71
CA ASN A 117 -7.55 15.53 -14.58
C ASN A 117 -6.29 15.24 -14.04
N TYR A 118 -5.99 14.30 -13.53
CA TYR A 118 -4.67 13.99 -13.19
C TYR A 118 -4.51 12.48 -13.04
#